data_c349210703a9f45845983cfd92a841e8
#
_entry.id   c349210703a9f45845983cfd92a841e8
#
_cell.length_a   1.000
_cell.length_b   1.000
_cell.length_c   1.000
_cell.angle_alpha   90.00
_cell.angle_beta   90.00
_cell.angle_gamma   90.00
#
_symmetry.space_group_name_H-M   'P 1'
#
loop_
_entity.id
_entity.type
_entity.pdbx_description
1 polymer ?
#
loop_
_entity_poly.entity_id
_entity_poly.type
_entity_poly.pdbx_seq_one_letter_code
_entity_poly.pdbx_strand_id
1 'polypeptide(L)'
;MSARRRYPKISLPVDGLVTAAVLVPIFQKNGALHVLLTKRSDMVEHHRGEISFPGGKLDLTDPDLKSCALRETLEEVGILPADVKVLAELDDFYTVATRFHVVPFVGLIPHPYEYHVSPREIAGIVDPPLDIFFDPSKSREDTWIFRGEPVKMTSYLWEGHNIWGATARILKHLVELIESKEHENELND
;
A
#
# COMPACT_ATOMS: atom_id res chain seq x y z
N MET A 1 19.38 -14.20 -2.57
CA MET A 1 18.72 -14.09 -3.88
C MET A 1 17.23 -14.01 -3.65
N SER A 2 16.59 -12.89 -3.96
CA SER A 2 15.15 -12.65 -3.70
C SER A 2 14.32 -13.50 -4.65
N ALA A 3 13.51 -14.42 -4.13
CA ALA A 3 12.50 -15.12 -4.89
C ALA A 3 11.36 -14.14 -5.19
N ARG A 4 11.43 -13.44 -6.32
CA ARG A 4 10.33 -12.62 -6.82
C ARG A 4 9.22 -13.55 -7.28
N ARG A 5 8.14 -13.70 -6.50
CA ARG A 5 6.88 -14.21 -7.03
C ARG A 5 6.34 -13.16 -7.99
N ARG A 6 6.46 -13.44 -9.28
CA ARG A 6 5.85 -12.62 -10.33
C ARG A 6 4.35 -12.87 -10.33
N TYR A 7 3.57 -11.90 -9.90
CA TYR A 7 2.18 -11.84 -10.35
C TYR A 7 2.17 -11.78 -11.88
N PRO A 8 1.22 -12.45 -12.55
CA PRO A 8 1.15 -12.41 -14.00
C PRO A 8 1.13 -10.94 -14.42
N LYS A 9 2.16 -10.50 -15.17
CA LYS A 9 2.17 -9.18 -15.79
C LYS A 9 0.97 -9.14 -16.73
N ILE A 10 -0.03 -8.37 -16.36
CA ILE A 10 -1.10 -8.03 -17.30
C ILE A 10 -0.39 -7.20 -18.36
N SER A 11 -0.30 -7.73 -19.59
CA SER A 11 0.25 -7.02 -20.74
C SER A 11 -0.68 -5.87 -21.12
N LEU A 12 -0.62 -4.78 -20.36
CA LEU A 12 -1.25 -3.54 -20.78
C LEU A 12 -0.26 -2.82 -21.70
N PRO A 13 -0.74 -2.15 -22.76
CA PRO A 13 0.09 -1.25 -23.52
C PRO A 13 0.70 -0.24 -22.54
N VAL A 14 2.00 -0.11 -22.53
CA VAL A 14 2.76 0.76 -21.60
C VAL A 14 2.45 2.24 -21.83
N ASP A 15 1.97 2.58 -23.03
CA ASP A 15 1.64 3.95 -23.40
C ASP A 15 0.42 4.48 -22.64
N GLY A 16 0.63 5.59 -21.94
CA GLY A 16 -0.40 6.33 -21.22
C GLY A 16 -0.70 5.81 -19.80
N LEU A 17 0.23 5.05 -19.18
CA LEU A 17 0.20 4.77 -17.74
C LEU A 17 0.81 5.93 -16.97
N VAL A 18 0.21 6.25 -15.82
CA VAL A 18 0.77 7.20 -14.86
C VAL A 18 1.59 6.40 -13.85
N THR A 19 2.88 6.68 -13.75
CA THR A 19 3.74 6.07 -12.74
C THR A 19 3.51 6.73 -11.39
N ALA A 20 3.38 5.89 -10.36
CA ALA A 20 3.18 6.31 -8.98
C ALA A 20 3.99 5.43 -8.02
N ALA A 21 4.30 5.97 -6.87
CA ALA A 21 4.95 5.22 -5.79
C ALA A 21 4.22 5.46 -4.47
N VAL A 22 4.15 4.41 -3.64
CA VAL A 22 3.51 4.48 -2.32
C VAL A 22 4.46 3.94 -1.26
N LEU A 23 4.38 4.50 -0.06
CA LEU A 23 5.02 3.94 1.11
C LEU A 23 4.03 3.03 1.84
N VAL A 24 4.49 1.89 2.31
CA VAL A 24 3.82 0.99 3.25
C VAL A 24 4.49 1.20 4.61
N PRO A 25 4.04 2.20 5.42
CA PRO A 25 4.69 2.52 6.67
C PRO A 25 4.27 1.51 7.73
N ILE A 26 5.26 0.85 8.33
CA ILE A 26 5.08 -0.12 9.42
C ILE A 26 5.69 0.46 10.69
N PHE A 27 5.03 0.28 11.83
CA PHE A 27 5.51 0.70 13.12
C PHE A 27 5.06 -0.25 14.22
N GLN A 28 5.74 -0.23 15.37
CA GLN A 28 5.39 -1.01 16.54
C GLN A 28 4.53 -0.17 17.50
N LYS A 29 3.35 -0.67 17.87
CA LYS A 29 2.43 -0.06 18.83
C LYS A 29 1.91 -1.13 19.77
N ASN A 30 2.07 -0.93 21.08
CA ASN A 30 1.59 -1.86 22.13
C ASN A 30 2.06 -3.33 21.93
N GLY A 31 3.28 -3.51 21.43
CA GLY A 31 3.87 -4.84 21.21
C GLY A 31 3.49 -5.51 19.87
N ALA A 32 2.58 -4.95 19.10
CA ALA A 32 2.18 -5.43 17.78
C ALA A 32 2.71 -4.53 16.65
N LEU A 33 2.88 -5.10 15.46
CA LEU A 33 3.15 -4.31 14.25
C LEU A 33 1.84 -3.77 13.70
N HIS A 34 1.86 -2.52 13.34
CA HIS A 34 0.75 -1.80 12.70
C HIS A 34 1.19 -1.27 11.35
N VAL A 35 0.23 -1.07 10.47
CA VAL A 35 0.45 -0.40 9.19
C VAL A 35 -0.33 0.92 9.16
N LEU A 36 0.32 1.99 8.69
CA LEU A 36 -0.33 3.27 8.53
C LEU A 36 -0.99 3.36 7.16
N LEU A 37 -2.28 3.69 7.18
CA LEU A 37 -3.09 4.00 6.00
C LEU A 37 -3.69 5.39 6.16
N THR A 38 -4.03 6.02 5.07
CA THR A 38 -4.70 7.31 5.01
C THR A 38 -6.14 7.13 4.53
N LYS A 39 -7.06 7.89 5.10
CA LYS A 39 -8.40 8.06 4.56
C LYS A 39 -8.42 9.32 3.72
N ARG A 40 -8.70 9.19 2.44
CA ARG A 40 -8.77 10.33 1.51
C ARG A 40 -9.91 11.27 1.88
N SER A 41 -9.65 12.57 1.73
CA SER A 41 -10.63 13.62 2.00
C SER A 41 -11.77 13.57 0.97
N ASP A 42 -12.96 14.03 1.37
CA ASP A 42 -14.08 14.25 0.46
C ASP A 42 -13.87 15.45 -0.49
N MET A 43 -12.83 16.25 -0.24
CA MET A 43 -12.46 17.41 -1.06
C MET A 43 -11.61 17.05 -2.28
N VAL A 44 -11.04 15.84 -2.34
CA VAL A 44 -10.28 15.39 -3.52
C VAL A 44 -11.22 15.05 -4.68
N GLU A 45 -10.73 15.19 -5.92
CA GLU A 45 -11.53 14.98 -7.12
C GLU A 45 -11.89 13.51 -7.33
N HIS A 46 -10.96 12.59 -7.00
CA HIS A 46 -11.10 11.15 -7.18
C HIS A 46 -10.83 10.38 -5.89
N HIS A 47 -11.45 9.18 -5.78
CA HIS A 47 -11.21 8.24 -4.67
C HIS A 47 -11.56 8.78 -3.27
N ARG A 48 -12.64 9.58 -3.18
CA ARG A 48 -13.12 10.19 -1.92
C ARG A 48 -13.42 9.13 -0.87
N GLY A 49 -12.91 9.34 0.35
CA GLY A 49 -13.15 8.44 1.48
C GLY A 49 -12.49 7.07 1.37
N GLU A 50 -11.76 6.77 0.30
CA GLU A 50 -11.03 5.51 0.16
C GLU A 50 -9.85 5.46 1.13
N ILE A 51 -9.52 4.22 1.53
CA ILE A 51 -8.35 3.94 2.36
C ILE A 51 -7.18 3.57 1.44
N SER A 52 -6.07 4.29 1.57
CA SER A 52 -4.89 4.10 0.74
C SER A 52 -3.60 4.19 1.56
N PHE A 53 -2.51 3.70 0.99
CA PHE A 53 -1.19 4.07 1.45
C PHE A 53 -0.88 5.51 1.10
N PRO A 54 -0.07 6.23 1.91
CA PRO A 54 0.46 7.51 1.51
C PRO A 54 1.35 7.34 0.27
N GLY A 55 1.18 8.24 -0.70
CA GLY A 55 1.90 8.16 -1.96
C GLY A 55 1.16 8.83 -3.11
N GLY A 56 1.85 8.98 -4.22
CA GLY A 56 1.31 9.69 -5.36
C GLY A 56 2.07 9.49 -6.65
N LYS A 57 1.85 10.40 -7.59
CA LYS A 57 2.45 10.38 -8.92
C LYS A 57 3.92 10.76 -8.86
N LEU A 58 4.72 10.10 -9.68
CA LEU A 58 6.10 10.51 -9.91
C LEU A 58 6.12 11.91 -10.51
N ASP A 59 6.79 12.84 -9.84
CA ASP A 59 7.07 14.18 -10.35
C ASP A 59 8.42 14.21 -11.08
N LEU A 60 8.60 15.18 -11.99
CA LEU A 60 9.87 15.36 -12.72
C LEU A 60 11.03 15.75 -11.79
N THR A 61 10.74 16.26 -10.61
CA THR A 61 11.73 16.62 -9.59
C THR A 61 12.14 15.45 -8.73
N ASP A 62 11.42 14.34 -8.76
CA ASP A 62 11.77 13.13 -8.01
C ASP A 62 12.95 12.43 -8.67
N PRO A 63 14.07 12.18 -7.95
CA PRO A 63 15.23 11.50 -8.53
C PRO A 63 14.95 10.01 -8.81
N ASP A 64 14.03 9.41 -8.04
CA ASP A 64 13.61 8.01 -8.17
C ASP A 64 12.23 7.78 -7.52
N LEU A 65 11.65 6.58 -7.71
CA LEU A 65 10.34 6.21 -7.18
C LEU A 65 10.31 6.12 -5.65
N LYS A 66 11.41 5.76 -5.01
CA LYS A 66 11.51 5.77 -3.55
C LYS A 66 11.41 7.19 -3.01
N SER A 67 12.10 8.13 -3.64
CA SER A 67 12.02 9.55 -3.28
C SER A 67 10.63 10.11 -3.48
N CYS A 68 9.94 9.73 -4.55
CA CYS A 68 8.53 10.04 -4.78
C CYS A 68 7.65 9.56 -3.61
N ALA A 69 7.73 8.28 -3.23
CA ALA A 69 6.95 7.74 -2.11
C ALA A 69 7.22 8.48 -0.80
N LEU A 70 8.47 8.82 -0.52
CA LEU A 70 8.85 9.55 0.70
C LEU A 70 8.38 11.02 0.67
N ARG A 71 8.47 11.71 -0.47
CA ARG A 71 7.97 13.09 -0.65
C ARG A 71 6.47 13.16 -0.42
N GLU A 72 5.72 12.31 -1.11
CA GLU A 72 4.26 12.24 -0.98
C GLU A 72 3.84 11.91 0.47
N THR A 73 4.56 11.00 1.13
CA THR A 73 4.32 10.67 2.55
C THR A 73 4.56 11.87 3.46
N LEU A 74 5.58 12.68 3.19
CA LEU A 74 5.81 13.92 3.91
C LEU A 74 4.67 14.93 3.68
N GLU A 75 4.24 15.11 2.43
CA GLU A 75 3.19 16.06 2.05
C GLU A 75 1.82 15.67 2.62
N GLU A 76 1.47 14.38 2.60
CA GLU A 76 0.16 13.89 3.04
C GLU A 76 0.03 13.77 4.57
N VAL A 77 1.07 13.25 5.25
CA VAL A 77 0.98 12.89 6.68
C VAL A 77 2.11 13.45 7.56
N GLY A 78 3.05 14.18 6.99
CA GLY A 78 4.11 14.87 7.73
C GLY A 78 5.25 13.96 8.22
N ILE A 79 5.38 12.73 7.71
CA ILE A 79 6.50 11.85 8.08
C ILE A 79 7.74 12.27 7.31
N LEU A 80 8.79 12.64 8.05
CA LEU A 80 10.05 13.06 7.43
C LEU A 80 10.76 11.88 6.74
N PRO A 81 11.29 12.06 5.53
CA PRO A 81 12.06 11.01 4.84
C PRO A 81 13.23 10.44 5.67
N ALA A 82 13.85 11.27 6.52
CA ALA A 82 14.94 10.86 7.39
C ALA A 82 14.52 9.90 8.51
N ASP A 83 13.23 9.90 8.87
CA ASP A 83 12.65 9.04 9.90
C ASP A 83 12.15 7.70 9.34
N VAL A 84 12.18 7.53 8.01
CA VAL A 84 11.76 6.30 7.35
C VAL A 84 12.94 5.41 7.04
N LYS A 85 13.00 4.24 7.66
CA LYS A 85 13.95 3.18 7.27
C LYS A 85 13.29 2.32 6.20
N VAL A 86 13.57 2.59 4.92
CA VAL A 86 13.07 1.76 3.82
C VAL A 86 13.73 0.39 3.88
N LEU A 87 12.92 -0.67 3.92
CA LEU A 87 13.33 -2.07 4.06
C LEU A 87 13.36 -2.81 2.72
N ALA A 88 12.35 -2.58 1.89
CA ALA A 88 12.17 -3.31 0.65
C ALA A 88 11.33 -2.51 -0.37
N GLU A 89 11.52 -2.84 -1.63
CA GLU A 89 10.61 -2.57 -2.73
C GLU A 89 9.82 -3.85 -3.00
N LEU A 90 8.49 -3.75 -3.04
CA LEU A 90 7.61 -4.86 -3.40
C LEU A 90 7.45 -4.94 -4.93
N ASP A 91 6.85 -6.04 -5.39
CA ASP A 91 6.53 -6.16 -6.81
C ASP A 91 5.56 -5.05 -7.23
N ASP A 92 5.86 -4.43 -8.36
CA ASP A 92 5.01 -3.43 -9.00
C ASP A 92 3.74 -4.05 -9.57
N PHE A 93 2.69 -3.27 -9.71
CA PHE A 93 1.47 -3.70 -10.34
C PHE A 93 0.77 -2.58 -11.09
N TYR A 94 -0.15 -2.98 -11.96
CA TYR A 94 -0.92 -2.07 -12.78
C TYR A 94 -2.38 -2.03 -12.30
N THR A 95 -2.92 -0.82 -12.17
CA THR A 95 -4.35 -0.63 -11.93
C THR A 95 -5.06 -0.48 -13.28
N VAL A 96 -6.00 -1.36 -13.57
CA VAL A 96 -6.65 -1.40 -14.88
C VAL A 96 -7.65 -0.25 -15.05
N ALA A 97 -8.41 0.06 -14.00
CA ALA A 97 -9.44 1.10 -14.04
C ALA A 97 -8.86 2.52 -14.10
N THR A 98 -7.79 2.77 -13.33
CA THR A 98 -7.20 4.11 -13.17
C THR A 98 -5.91 4.30 -13.96
N ARG A 99 -5.42 3.26 -14.65
CA ARG A 99 -4.22 3.28 -15.50
C ARG A 99 -2.95 3.73 -14.78
N PHE A 100 -2.78 3.32 -13.52
CA PHE A 100 -1.53 3.56 -12.79
C PHE A 100 -0.61 2.35 -12.86
N HIS A 101 0.69 2.63 -12.97
CA HIS A 101 1.78 1.73 -12.61
C HIS A 101 2.25 2.12 -11.22
N VAL A 102 2.04 1.25 -10.22
CA VAL A 102 2.29 1.53 -8.81
C VAL A 102 3.43 0.68 -8.29
N VAL A 103 4.41 1.34 -7.67
CA VAL A 103 5.56 0.70 -7.03
C VAL A 103 5.50 0.94 -5.52
N PRO A 104 5.28 -0.12 -4.71
CA PRO A 104 5.21 0.01 -3.25
C PRO A 104 6.60 -0.16 -2.61
N PHE A 105 6.88 0.67 -1.60
CA PHE A 105 8.05 0.58 -0.73
C PHE A 105 7.64 0.30 0.71
N VAL A 106 8.22 -0.70 1.34
CA VAL A 106 7.99 -0.98 2.77
C VAL A 106 9.00 -0.20 3.59
N GLY A 107 8.52 0.56 4.58
CA GLY A 107 9.38 1.34 5.46
C GLY A 107 8.98 1.24 6.92
N LEU A 108 9.96 1.16 7.82
CA LEU A 108 9.74 1.31 9.26
C LEU A 108 9.76 2.80 9.61
N ILE A 109 8.79 3.20 10.42
CA ILE A 109 8.67 4.54 10.99
C ILE A 109 8.72 4.47 12.52
N PRO A 110 9.16 5.52 13.20
CA PRO A 110 9.11 5.58 14.67
C PRO A 110 7.66 5.67 15.17
N HIS A 111 7.43 5.20 16.40
CA HIS A 111 6.17 5.37 17.12
C HIS A 111 6.46 5.59 18.61
N PRO A 112 5.81 6.55 19.30
CA PRO A 112 4.80 7.48 18.74
C PRO A 112 5.39 8.50 17.75
N TYR A 113 4.57 8.95 16.81
CA TYR A 113 4.93 9.96 15.81
C TYR A 113 3.87 11.05 15.75
N GLU A 114 4.28 12.31 15.66
CA GLU A 114 3.36 13.44 15.51
C GLU A 114 3.06 13.65 14.02
N TYR A 115 1.88 13.20 13.60
CA TYR A 115 1.45 13.31 12.21
C TYR A 115 0.87 14.69 11.91
N HIS A 116 1.29 15.27 10.79
CA HIS A 116 0.77 16.53 10.27
C HIS A 116 0.06 16.29 8.95
N VAL A 117 -1.22 15.88 9.05
CA VAL A 117 -2.01 15.55 7.86
C VAL A 117 -2.37 16.79 7.03
N SER A 118 -2.32 16.67 5.70
CA SER A 118 -2.85 17.65 4.76
C SER A 118 -4.39 17.56 4.70
N PRO A 119 -5.15 18.49 5.32
CA PRO A 119 -6.62 18.34 5.41
C PRO A 119 -7.33 18.40 4.07
N ARG A 120 -6.67 18.91 3.04
CA ARG A 120 -7.20 18.95 1.67
C ARG A 120 -7.21 17.58 1.03
N GLU A 121 -6.25 16.72 1.38
CA GLU A 121 -6.03 15.43 0.76
C GLU A 121 -6.45 14.28 1.67
N ILE A 122 -6.19 14.41 2.97
CA ILE A 122 -6.34 13.35 3.97
C ILE A 122 -7.34 13.78 5.05
N ALA A 123 -8.40 12.97 5.22
CA ALA A 123 -9.40 13.16 6.27
C ALA A 123 -8.96 12.55 7.62
N GLY A 124 -8.03 11.60 7.61
CA GLY A 124 -7.54 10.95 8.83
C GLY A 124 -6.57 9.81 8.56
N ILE A 125 -6.00 9.31 9.64
CA ILE A 125 -5.11 8.15 9.64
C ILE A 125 -5.89 6.95 10.16
N VAL A 126 -5.65 5.78 9.55
CA VAL A 126 -6.17 4.47 9.95
C VAL A 126 -4.97 3.56 10.16
N ASP A 127 -4.84 2.96 11.34
CA ASP A 127 -3.65 2.21 11.74
C ASP A 127 -3.97 0.77 12.19
N PRO A 128 -4.50 -0.09 11.31
CA PRO A 128 -4.80 -1.47 11.65
C PRO A 128 -3.56 -2.23 12.10
N PRO A 129 -3.69 -3.16 13.07
CA PRO A 129 -2.63 -4.12 13.34
C PRO A 129 -2.39 -4.99 12.10
N LEU A 130 -1.11 -5.29 11.84
CA LEU A 130 -0.72 -6.02 10.64
C LEU A 130 -1.25 -7.46 10.62
N ASP A 131 -1.48 -8.04 11.79
CA ASP A 131 -1.96 -9.42 11.98
C ASP A 131 -3.35 -9.66 11.38
N ILE A 132 -4.21 -8.65 11.30
CA ILE A 132 -5.54 -8.81 10.68
C ILE A 132 -5.47 -9.24 9.21
N PHE A 133 -4.38 -8.91 8.52
CA PHE A 133 -4.22 -9.25 7.11
C PHE A 133 -3.73 -10.68 6.89
N PHE A 134 -3.26 -11.35 7.95
CA PHE A 134 -2.92 -12.77 7.97
C PHE A 134 -4.13 -13.66 8.28
N ASP A 135 -5.21 -13.09 8.82
CA ASP A 135 -6.43 -13.82 9.16
C ASP A 135 -7.40 -13.89 7.97
N PRO A 136 -7.58 -15.09 7.35
CA PRO A 136 -8.50 -15.23 6.22
C PRO A 136 -9.95 -14.87 6.57
N SER A 137 -10.34 -14.95 7.86
CA SER A 137 -11.70 -14.60 8.31
C SER A 137 -11.98 -13.09 8.24
N LYS A 138 -10.94 -12.26 8.17
CA LYS A 138 -11.02 -10.80 8.06
C LYS A 138 -11.03 -10.33 6.61
N SER A 139 -10.72 -11.21 5.66
CA SER A 139 -10.76 -10.92 4.24
C SER A 139 -12.09 -11.32 3.61
N ARG A 140 -12.48 -10.58 2.58
CA ARG A 140 -13.61 -10.92 1.68
C ARG A 140 -13.08 -10.97 0.27
N GLU A 141 -13.52 -11.97 -0.49
CA GLU A 141 -13.32 -12.01 -1.93
C GLU A 141 -14.65 -11.69 -2.63
N ASP A 142 -14.68 -10.57 -3.35
CA ASP A 142 -15.79 -10.18 -4.18
C ASP A 142 -15.42 -10.37 -5.65
N THR A 143 -16.40 -10.77 -6.48
CA THR A 143 -16.22 -10.85 -7.92
C THR A 143 -16.80 -9.62 -8.58
N TRP A 144 -15.95 -8.85 -9.23
CA TRP A 144 -16.33 -7.67 -10.00
C TRP A 144 -16.26 -7.97 -11.49
N ILE A 145 -17.20 -7.42 -12.27
CA ILE A 145 -17.12 -7.51 -13.72
C ILE A 145 -16.36 -6.31 -14.27
N PHE A 146 -15.20 -6.57 -14.86
CA PHE A 146 -14.38 -5.55 -15.50
C PHE A 146 -14.23 -5.88 -16.99
N ARG A 147 -14.72 -4.99 -17.87
CA ARG A 147 -14.75 -5.17 -19.33
C ARG A 147 -15.39 -6.50 -19.79
N GLY A 148 -16.42 -6.96 -19.05
CA GLY A 148 -17.11 -8.22 -19.32
C GLY A 148 -16.48 -9.46 -18.69
N GLU A 149 -15.28 -9.34 -18.07
CA GLU A 149 -14.58 -10.45 -17.43
C GLU A 149 -14.72 -10.40 -15.90
N PRO A 150 -14.89 -11.56 -15.22
CA PRO A 150 -14.93 -11.62 -13.77
C PRO A 150 -13.51 -11.43 -13.18
N VAL A 151 -13.36 -10.44 -12.31
CA VAL A 151 -12.12 -10.18 -11.57
C VAL A 151 -12.39 -10.36 -10.09
N LYS A 152 -11.61 -11.24 -9.44
CA LYS A 152 -11.64 -11.40 -7.99
C LYS A 152 -10.89 -10.27 -7.34
N MET A 153 -11.52 -9.63 -6.36
CA MET A 153 -10.95 -8.55 -5.56
C MET A 153 -11.02 -8.89 -4.08
N THR A 154 -9.88 -8.83 -3.43
CA THR A 154 -9.79 -8.97 -1.97
C THR A 154 -10.09 -7.63 -1.31
N SER A 155 -10.83 -7.65 -0.22
CA SER A 155 -11.03 -6.51 0.67
C SER A 155 -10.93 -6.94 2.13
N TYR A 156 -10.59 -5.98 3.01
CA TYR A 156 -10.51 -6.18 4.46
C TYR A 156 -11.38 -5.13 5.15
N LEU A 157 -12.08 -5.52 6.21
CA LEU A 157 -12.89 -4.63 7.02
C LEU A 157 -12.22 -4.40 8.37
N TRP A 158 -11.92 -3.13 8.69
CA TRP A 158 -11.33 -2.73 9.95
C TRP A 158 -12.02 -1.48 10.50
N GLU A 159 -12.61 -1.56 11.69
CA GLU A 159 -13.29 -0.44 12.39
C GLU A 159 -14.24 0.35 11.47
N GLY A 160 -14.99 -0.35 10.62
CA GLY A 160 -15.92 0.27 9.67
C GLY A 160 -15.26 0.82 8.39
N HIS A 161 -13.95 0.74 8.27
CA HIS A 161 -13.22 1.08 7.05
C HIS A 161 -13.11 -0.13 6.13
N ASN A 162 -13.46 0.05 4.87
CA ASN A 162 -13.27 -0.96 3.83
C ASN A 162 -11.94 -0.70 3.11
N ILE A 163 -10.99 -1.61 3.29
CA ILE A 163 -9.67 -1.58 2.65
C ILE A 163 -9.74 -2.49 1.43
N TRP A 164 -9.69 -1.96 0.23
CA TRP A 164 -9.91 -2.68 -1.02
C TRP A 164 -8.99 -2.21 -2.15
N GLY A 165 -9.13 -2.76 -3.33
CA GLY A 165 -8.43 -2.31 -4.54
C GLY A 165 -6.92 -2.48 -4.46
N ALA A 166 -6.18 -1.44 -4.85
CA ALA A 166 -4.72 -1.44 -4.86
C ALA A 166 -4.14 -1.65 -3.46
N THR A 167 -4.71 -1.00 -2.45
CA THR A 167 -4.27 -1.09 -1.05
C THR A 167 -4.36 -2.52 -0.53
N ALA A 168 -5.50 -3.18 -0.70
CA ALA A 168 -5.69 -4.57 -0.28
C ALA A 168 -4.76 -5.53 -1.04
N ARG A 169 -4.51 -5.26 -2.32
CA ARG A 169 -3.59 -6.06 -3.13
C ARG A 169 -2.15 -5.96 -2.64
N ILE A 170 -1.69 -4.76 -2.28
CA ILE A 170 -0.35 -4.55 -1.72
C ILE A 170 -0.22 -5.28 -0.39
N LEU A 171 -1.23 -5.16 0.51
CA LEU A 171 -1.24 -5.83 1.80
C LEU A 171 -1.20 -7.35 1.64
N LYS A 172 -2.03 -7.90 0.76
CA LYS A 172 -2.04 -9.33 0.47
C LYS A 172 -0.67 -9.82 -0.02
N HIS A 173 -0.05 -9.07 -0.94
CA HIS A 173 1.28 -9.40 -1.45
C HIS A 173 2.35 -9.35 -0.34
N LEU A 174 2.31 -8.35 0.54
CA LEU A 174 3.21 -8.26 1.69
C LEU A 174 3.06 -9.47 2.62
N VAL A 175 1.83 -9.87 2.96
CA VAL A 175 1.53 -11.05 3.78
C VAL A 175 2.11 -12.31 3.14
N GLU A 176 1.83 -12.55 1.86
CA GLU A 176 2.35 -13.72 1.13
C GLU A 176 3.88 -13.79 1.12
N LEU A 177 4.56 -12.63 1.05
CA LEU A 177 6.02 -12.57 1.13
C LEU A 177 6.55 -12.90 2.52
N ILE A 178 5.87 -12.45 3.58
CA ILE A 178 6.26 -12.74 4.97
C ILE A 178 6.07 -14.24 5.24
N GLU A 179 4.90 -14.80 4.94
CA GLU A 179 4.60 -16.22 5.12
C GLU A 179 5.57 -17.14 4.36
N SER A 180 5.93 -16.76 3.12
CA SER A 180 6.88 -17.55 2.32
C SER A 180 8.28 -17.57 2.93
N LYS A 181 8.68 -16.50 3.61
CA LYS A 181 9.97 -16.40 4.29
C LYS A 181 10.02 -17.19 5.59
N GLU A 182 8.93 -17.22 6.34
CA GLU A 182 8.81 -18.03 7.56
C GLU A 182 8.96 -19.52 7.23
N HIS A 183 8.26 -19.99 6.19
CA HIS A 183 8.38 -21.39 5.73
C HIS A 183 9.80 -21.76 5.24
N GLU A 184 10.49 -20.84 4.56
CA GLU A 184 11.88 -21.08 4.13
C GLU A 184 12.85 -21.19 5.32
N ASN A 185 12.62 -20.43 6.40
CA ASN A 185 13.44 -20.48 7.61
C ASN A 185 13.17 -21.78 8.40
N GLU A 186 11.91 -22.20 8.55
CA GLU A 186 11.55 -23.45 9.24
C GLU A 186 12.09 -24.72 8.56
N LEU A 187 12.32 -24.67 7.24
CA LEU A 187 12.88 -25.79 6.49
C LEU A 187 14.42 -25.86 6.57
N ASN A 188 15.08 -24.81 7.05
CA ASN A 188 16.54 -24.71 7.14
C ASN A 188 17.07 -24.84 8.58
N ASP A 189 16.19 -24.97 9.58
CA ASP A 189 16.51 -25.28 11.00
C ASP A 189 16.30 -26.77 11.28
#